data_d29877b03fbbf4f04c7dab4d123f4e91
#
_entry.id   d29877b03fbbf4f04c7dab4d123f4e91
#
_cell.length_a   1.000
_cell.length_b   1.000
_cell.length_c   1.000
_cell.angle_alpha   90.00
_cell.angle_beta   90.00
_cell.angle_gamma   90.00
#
_symmetry.space_group_name_H-M   'P 1'
#
loop_
_entity.id
_entity.type
_entity.pdbx_description
1 polymer ?
#
loop_
_entity_poly.entity_id
_entity_poly.type
_entity_poly.pdbx_seq_one_letter_code
_entity_poly.pdbx_strand_id
1 'polypeptide(L)'
;MFDPAQLVFIDESWTNTSMVRLRGRCPRGERLIGYAPLGYWKTITFVAGLRVRAMVAPFVVEGAMNGPMFLAYVKQCLAPTLRRGDIVIMDNVPVHKVAGVKEAIEAVGARLLYLPPYSPDLNPIELAISKVKADLRKACERTIPRLSRRIGRIVADFSAKECRNFFRHAGYVQI
;
A
#
# COMPACT_ATOMS: atom_id res chain seq x y z
N MET A 1 19.37 -16.22 5.06
CA MET A 1 18.25 -15.38 5.54
C MET A 1 18.43 -13.99 4.91
N PHE A 2 17.37 -13.36 4.42
CA PHE A 2 17.47 -11.99 3.86
C PHE A 2 17.61 -10.97 5.00
N ASP A 3 18.40 -9.91 4.75
CA ASP A 3 18.42 -8.77 5.67
C ASP A 3 17.10 -7.98 5.53
N PRO A 4 16.29 -7.85 6.60
CA PRO A 4 15.03 -7.12 6.55
C PRO A 4 15.20 -5.64 6.13
N ALA A 5 16.38 -5.05 6.32
CA ALA A 5 16.66 -3.68 5.91
C ALA A 5 16.71 -3.49 4.38
N GLN A 6 16.95 -4.58 3.65
CA GLN A 6 17.01 -4.58 2.19
C GLN A 6 15.65 -4.91 1.55
N LEU A 7 14.66 -5.37 2.32
CA LEU A 7 13.38 -5.78 1.77
C LEU A 7 12.46 -4.56 1.53
N VAL A 8 11.85 -4.53 0.35
CA VAL A 8 10.88 -3.51 -0.06
C VAL A 8 9.66 -4.21 -0.63
N PHE A 9 8.57 -4.25 0.14
CA PHE A 9 7.32 -4.85 -0.31
C PHE A 9 6.48 -3.80 -1.03
N ILE A 10 6.02 -4.10 -2.23
CA ILE A 10 5.18 -3.22 -3.04
C ILE A 10 3.82 -3.87 -3.20
N ASP A 11 2.78 -3.05 -3.03
CA ASP A 11 1.42 -3.49 -3.27
C ASP A 11 0.53 -2.31 -3.65
N GLU A 12 -0.61 -2.62 -4.25
CA GLU A 12 -1.61 -1.65 -4.67
C GLU A 12 -2.95 -1.91 -4.02
N SER A 13 -3.69 -0.85 -3.80
CA SER A 13 -5.03 -0.97 -3.26
C SER A 13 -5.94 0.12 -3.76
N TRP A 14 -7.16 -0.25 -4.09
CA TRP A 14 -8.18 0.71 -4.46
C TRP A 14 -8.91 1.25 -3.23
N THR A 15 -9.35 2.50 -3.33
CA THR A 15 -10.21 3.19 -2.38
C THR A 15 -11.12 4.17 -3.13
N ASN A 16 -12.14 4.70 -2.48
CA ASN A 16 -13.10 5.58 -3.14
C ASN A 16 -13.62 6.69 -2.22
N THR A 17 -14.32 7.66 -2.81
CA THR A 17 -14.87 8.80 -2.10
C THR A 17 -16.16 8.49 -1.33
N SER A 18 -16.69 7.27 -1.39
CA SER A 18 -17.88 6.83 -0.63
C SER A 18 -17.53 6.10 0.67
N MET A 19 -16.25 5.93 0.98
CA MET A 19 -15.82 5.21 2.19
C MET A 19 -16.41 5.82 3.46
N VAL A 20 -16.98 4.95 4.30
CA VAL A 20 -17.51 5.28 5.62
C VAL A 20 -17.06 4.26 6.65
N ARG A 21 -17.20 4.58 7.92
CA ARG A 21 -16.98 3.62 9.00
C ARG A 21 -17.97 2.47 8.87
N LEU A 22 -17.47 1.24 8.90
CA LEU A 22 -18.28 0.02 8.78
C LEU A 22 -18.85 -0.44 10.13
N ARG A 23 -18.29 0.06 11.23
CA ARG A 23 -18.63 -0.35 12.59
C ARG A 23 -18.55 0.86 13.53
N GLY A 24 -19.36 0.86 14.57
CA GLY A 24 -19.34 1.83 15.66
C GLY A 24 -19.80 1.18 16.95
N ARG A 25 -19.89 1.97 18.02
CA ARG A 25 -20.40 1.54 19.33
C ARG A 25 -21.62 2.40 19.69
N CYS A 26 -22.63 1.77 20.25
CA CYS A 26 -23.81 2.42 20.82
C CYS A 26 -24.16 1.71 22.15
N PRO A 27 -25.01 2.30 23.02
CA PRO A 27 -25.54 1.63 24.21
C PRO A 27 -26.17 0.30 23.86
N ARG A 28 -26.14 -0.62 24.84
CA ARG A 28 -26.78 -1.94 24.68
C ARG A 28 -28.30 -1.77 24.49
N GLY A 29 -28.83 -2.44 23.47
CA GLY A 29 -30.27 -2.38 23.14
C GLY A 29 -30.62 -1.26 22.15
N GLU A 30 -29.69 -0.38 21.78
CA GLU A 30 -29.89 0.67 20.78
C GLU A 30 -29.38 0.26 19.43
N ARG A 31 -29.97 0.82 18.35
CA ARG A 31 -29.51 0.66 16.98
C ARG A 31 -28.52 1.77 16.64
N LEU A 32 -27.31 1.39 16.22
CA LEU A 32 -26.36 2.35 15.67
C LEU A 32 -26.84 2.85 14.30
N ILE A 33 -27.13 4.14 14.20
CA ILE A 33 -27.48 4.80 12.95
C ILE A 33 -26.22 5.43 12.37
N GLY A 34 -25.96 5.18 11.08
CA GLY A 34 -24.86 5.76 10.33
C GLY A 34 -25.35 6.27 8.97
N TYR A 35 -24.70 7.29 8.45
CA TYR A 35 -25.00 7.87 7.13
C TYR A 35 -23.90 7.50 6.15
N ALA A 36 -24.30 7.02 4.98
CA ALA A 36 -23.41 6.79 3.84
C ALA A 36 -23.80 7.73 2.69
N PRO A 37 -22.83 8.25 1.93
CA PRO A 37 -23.15 9.07 0.76
C PRO A 37 -23.89 8.21 -0.28
N LEU A 38 -24.97 8.77 -0.81
CA LEU A 38 -25.67 8.24 -1.98
C LEU A 38 -25.17 8.94 -3.23
N GLY A 39 -25.17 8.24 -4.36
CA GLY A 39 -24.79 8.76 -5.66
C GLY A 39 -23.46 8.23 -6.19
N TYR A 40 -22.90 8.94 -7.17
CA TYR A 40 -21.68 8.53 -7.84
C TYR A 40 -20.45 8.76 -6.96
N TRP A 41 -19.61 7.74 -6.84
CA TRP A 41 -18.31 7.85 -6.20
C TRP A 41 -17.18 7.69 -7.21
N LYS A 42 -16.06 8.29 -6.91
CA LYS A 42 -14.84 8.16 -7.69
C LYS A 42 -13.89 7.17 -6.99
N THR A 43 -13.29 6.31 -7.78
CA THR A 43 -12.31 5.32 -7.33
C THR A 43 -10.91 5.81 -7.67
N ILE A 44 -9.98 5.59 -6.76
CA ILE A 44 -8.54 5.80 -6.96
C ILE A 44 -7.79 4.53 -6.58
N THR A 45 -6.66 4.32 -7.22
CA THR A 45 -5.68 3.31 -6.81
C THR A 45 -4.54 3.99 -6.06
N PHE A 46 -4.19 3.43 -4.93
CA PHE A 46 -3.05 3.81 -4.11
C PHE A 46 -2.00 2.71 -4.19
N VAL A 47 -0.76 3.07 -4.50
CA VAL A 47 0.41 2.17 -4.52
C VAL A 47 1.45 2.71 -3.58
N ALA A 48 2.13 1.85 -2.85
CA ALA A 48 3.28 2.23 -2.03
C ALA A 48 4.24 1.06 -1.82
N GLY A 49 5.42 1.38 -1.31
CA GLY A 49 6.36 0.41 -0.78
C GLY A 49 6.40 0.44 0.75
N LEU A 50 6.60 -0.73 1.36
CA LEU A 50 6.86 -0.87 2.78
C LEU A 50 8.29 -1.35 2.99
N ARG A 51 9.09 -0.58 3.72
CA ARG A 51 10.38 -0.97 4.29
C ARG A 51 10.23 -1.23 5.79
N VAL A 52 11.22 -1.86 6.40
CA VAL A 52 11.22 -2.16 7.84
C VAL A 52 11.10 -0.93 8.74
N ARG A 53 11.36 0.27 8.23
CA ARG A 53 11.34 1.52 9.01
C ARG A 53 10.39 2.59 8.49
N ALA A 54 9.87 2.46 7.28
CA ALA A 54 9.03 3.50 6.66
C ALA A 54 8.21 2.94 5.50
N MET A 55 7.13 3.62 5.17
CA MET A 55 6.52 3.52 3.85
C MET A 55 7.25 4.45 2.87
N VAL A 56 7.40 3.99 1.63
CA VAL A 56 8.16 4.70 0.57
C VAL A 56 7.38 4.71 -0.73
N ALA A 57 7.75 5.62 -1.62
CA ALA A 57 7.20 5.72 -2.98
C ALA A 57 5.66 5.70 -3.04
N PRO A 58 4.94 6.49 -2.21
CA PRO A 58 3.48 6.54 -2.31
C PRO A 58 3.06 7.20 -3.62
N PHE A 59 2.09 6.58 -4.28
CA PHE A 59 1.52 7.11 -5.52
C PHE A 59 0.01 6.89 -5.54
N VAL A 60 -0.73 7.86 -6.07
CA VAL A 60 -2.18 7.81 -6.19
C VAL A 60 -2.57 8.14 -7.62
N VAL A 61 -3.44 7.33 -8.20
CA VAL A 61 -3.98 7.54 -9.54
C VAL A 61 -5.50 7.39 -9.54
N GLU A 62 -6.19 8.19 -10.33
CA GLU A 62 -7.64 8.06 -10.54
C GLU A 62 -7.93 6.81 -11.39
N GLY A 63 -8.88 5.99 -10.94
CA GLY A 63 -9.24 4.75 -11.61
C GLY A 63 -8.34 3.56 -11.26
N ALA A 64 -8.34 2.55 -12.13
CA ALA A 64 -7.58 1.33 -11.97
C ALA A 64 -6.15 1.47 -12.48
N MET A 65 -5.19 0.82 -11.82
CA MET A 65 -3.82 0.70 -12.28
C MET A 65 -3.76 -0.24 -13.51
N ASN A 66 -3.02 0.17 -14.52
CA ASN A 66 -2.70 -0.67 -15.66
C ASN A 66 -1.18 -0.84 -15.83
N GLY A 67 -0.76 -1.72 -16.72
CA GLY A 67 0.65 -2.05 -16.91
C GLY A 67 1.56 -0.85 -17.25
N PRO A 68 1.23 0.00 -18.24
CA PRO A 68 1.99 1.19 -18.55
C PRO A 68 2.09 2.18 -17.37
N MET A 69 1.01 2.36 -16.61
CA MET A 69 1.01 3.22 -15.42
C MET A 69 1.89 2.64 -14.30
N PHE A 70 1.82 1.32 -14.11
CA PHE A 70 2.67 0.65 -13.12
C PHE A 70 4.15 0.75 -13.50
N LEU A 71 4.50 0.57 -14.77
CA LEU A 71 5.88 0.78 -15.25
C LEU A 71 6.35 2.23 -15.02
N ALA A 72 5.49 3.22 -15.29
CA ALA A 72 5.79 4.63 -15.01
C ALA A 72 6.00 4.87 -13.52
N TYR A 73 5.15 4.31 -12.65
CA TYR A 73 5.31 4.34 -11.20
C TYR A 73 6.67 3.74 -10.77
N VAL A 74 7.02 2.56 -11.29
CA VAL A 74 8.29 1.92 -10.96
C VAL A 74 9.46 2.81 -11.34
N LYS A 75 9.47 3.38 -12.55
CA LYS A 75 10.56 4.23 -13.04
C LYS A 75 10.68 5.57 -12.31
N GLN A 76 9.53 6.21 -12.03
CA GLN A 76 9.51 7.60 -11.57
C GLN A 76 9.41 7.74 -10.05
N CYS A 77 8.76 6.80 -9.38
CA CYS A 77 8.50 6.86 -7.95
C CYS A 77 9.29 5.81 -7.15
N LEU A 78 9.27 4.56 -7.58
CA LEU A 78 9.91 3.48 -6.83
C LEU A 78 11.43 3.46 -6.99
N ALA A 79 11.94 3.38 -8.22
CA ALA A 79 13.37 3.24 -8.51
C ALA A 79 14.25 4.32 -7.85
N PRO A 80 13.84 5.61 -7.79
CA PRO A 80 14.61 6.64 -7.08
C PRO A 80 14.73 6.40 -5.56
N THR A 81 13.86 5.57 -4.95
CA THR A 81 13.92 5.24 -3.52
C THR A 81 14.72 3.97 -3.22
N LEU A 82 15.08 3.21 -4.26
CA LEU A 82 15.81 1.96 -4.12
C LEU A 82 17.32 2.20 -3.97
N ARG A 83 17.96 1.25 -3.31
CA ARG A 83 19.41 1.21 -3.11
C ARG A 83 19.98 -0.06 -3.73
N ARG A 84 21.23 -0.04 -4.09
CA ARG A 84 21.95 -1.23 -4.53
C ARG A 84 21.87 -2.32 -3.45
N GLY A 85 21.46 -3.52 -3.84
CA GLY A 85 21.27 -4.65 -2.95
C GLY A 85 19.85 -4.77 -2.34
N ASP A 86 18.97 -3.80 -2.58
CA ASP A 86 17.56 -3.93 -2.20
C ASP A 86 16.89 -5.11 -2.92
N ILE A 87 15.90 -5.69 -2.26
CA ILE A 87 15.08 -6.78 -2.78
C ILE A 87 13.64 -6.29 -2.79
N VAL A 88 13.16 -5.97 -3.97
CA VAL A 88 11.76 -5.57 -4.20
C VAL A 88 10.91 -6.83 -4.28
N ILE A 89 9.87 -6.90 -3.47
CA ILE A 89 8.96 -8.04 -3.39
C ILE A 89 7.56 -7.57 -3.75
N MET A 90 6.94 -8.25 -4.71
CA MET A 90 5.59 -7.97 -5.19
C MET A 90 4.77 -9.25 -5.22
N ASP A 91 3.47 -9.13 -5.21
CA ASP A 91 2.59 -10.25 -5.51
C ASP A 91 2.69 -10.67 -6.99
N ASN A 92 2.10 -11.82 -7.31
CA ASN A 92 2.27 -12.49 -8.59
C ASN A 92 1.18 -12.13 -9.61
N VAL A 93 0.71 -10.86 -9.64
CA VAL A 93 -0.34 -10.42 -10.58
C VAL A 93 0.23 -9.97 -11.92
N PRO A 94 -0.54 -10.06 -13.02
CA PRO A 94 -0.06 -9.72 -14.36
C PRO A 94 0.45 -8.28 -14.51
N VAL A 95 -0.14 -7.31 -13.82
CA VAL A 95 0.24 -5.89 -13.90
C VAL A 95 1.66 -5.65 -13.41
N HIS A 96 2.14 -6.44 -12.46
CA HIS A 96 3.53 -6.37 -11.94
C HIS A 96 4.57 -7.02 -12.86
N LYS A 97 4.12 -7.82 -13.83
CA LYS A 97 5.01 -8.56 -14.77
C LYS A 97 5.15 -7.89 -16.13
N VAL A 98 4.72 -6.67 -16.26
CA VAL A 98 4.85 -5.92 -17.51
C VAL A 98 6.32 -5.73 -17.86
N ALA A 99 6.63 -5.88 -19.15
CA ALA A 99 7.98 -5.69 -19.67
C ALA A 99 8.53 -4.31 -19.27
N GLY A 100 9.79 -4.28 -18.85
CA GLY A 100 10.46 -3.07 -18.36
C GLY A 100 10.39 -2.86 -16.85
N VAL A 101 9.49 -3.53 -16.11
CA VAL A 101 9.41 -3.41 -14.63
C VAL A 101 10.64 -4.01 -13.98
N LYS A 102 11.00 -5.23 -14.35
CA LYS A 102 12.19 -5.92 -13.82
C LYS A 102 13.46 -5.16 -14.16
N GLU A 103 13.59 -4.78 -15.41
CA GLU A 103 14.75 -4.05 -15.92
C GLU A 103 14.94 -2.70 -15.22
N ALA A 104 13.85 -1.98 -14.92
CA ALA A 104 13.92 -0.70 -14.21
C ALA A 104 14.39 -0.86 -12.76
N ILE A 105 14.00 -1.95 -12.09
CA ILE A 105 14.44 -2.26 -10.72
C ILE A 105 15.91 -2.73 -10.73
N GLU A 106 16.28 -3.60 -11.67
CA GLU A 106 17.64 -4.13 -11.75
C GLU A 106 18.67 -3.08 -12.20
N ALA A 107 18.25 -2.08 -12.99
CA ALA A 107 19.11 -0.97 -13.42
C ALA A 107 19.66 -0.13 -12.25
N VAL A 108 18.97 -0.07 -11.13
CA VAL A 108 19.43 0.61 -9.90
C VAL A 108 20.19 -0.32 -8.93
N GLY A 109 20.46 -1.56 -9.35
CA GLY A 109 21.20 -2.55 -8.57
C GLY A 109 20.37 -3.26 -7.51
N ALA A 110 19.04 -3.16 -7.58
CA ALA A 110 18.10 -3.94 -6.77
C ALA A 110 17.73 -5.26 -7.49
N ARG A 111 17.03 -6.15 -6.79
CA ARG A 111 16.50 -7.40 -7.34
C ARG A 111 14.99 -7.44 -7.19
N LEU A 112 14.30 -8.07 -8.13
CA LEU A 112 12.86 -8.30 -8.06
C LEU A 112 12.58 -9.76 -7.71
N LEU A 113 11.71 -9.97 -6.74
CA LEU A 113 11.15 -11.28 -6.37
C LEU A 113 9.62 -11.20 -6.37
N TYR A 114 8.98 -12.29 -6.73
CA TYR A 114 7.52 -12.43 -6.62
C TYR A 114 7.17 -13.37 -5.48
N LEU A 115 6.14 -13.00 -4.71
CA LEU A 115 5.56 -13.88 -3.70
C LEU A 115 4.92 -15.11 -4.37
N PRO A 116 4.90 -16.24 -3.67
CA PRO A 116 4.12 -17.39 -4.11
C PRO A 116 2.64 -16.99 -4.31
N PRO A 117 1.93 -17.64 -5.24
CA PRO A 117 0.49 -17.41 -5.39
C PRO A 117 -0.24 -17.62 -4.05
N TYR A 118 -1.25 -16.81 -3.77
CA TYR A 118 -2.12 -16.92 -2.59
C TYR A 118 -1.37 -16.93 -1.24
N SER A 119 -0.34 -16.11 -1.09
CA SER A 119 0.47 -16.03 0.14
C SER A 119 0.41 -14.63 0.80
N PRO A 120 -0.78 -14.12 1.19
CA PRO A 120 -0.91 -12.82 1.82
C PRO A 120 -0.19 -12.73 3.17
N ASP A 121 -0.08 -13.86 3.89
CA ASP A 121 0.62 -13.92 5.18
C ASP A 121 2.11 -13.56 5.08
N LEU A 122 2.70 -13.73 3.89
CA LEU A 122 4.07 -13.34 3.60
C LEU A 122 4.20 -11.88 3.13
N ASN A 123 3.07 -11.13 3.04
CA ASN A 123 3.05 -9.77 2.53
C ASN A 123 2.78 -8.74 3.64
N PRO A 124 3.80 -8.22 4.34
CA PRO A 124 3.61 -7.30 5.46
C PRO A 124 2.93 -5.98 5.08
N ILE A 125 2.99 -5.56 3.80
CA ILE A 125 2.38 -4.32 3.35
C ILE A 125 0.85 -4.38 3.34
N GLU A 126 0.24 -5.56 3.27
CA GLU A 126 -1.22 -5.70 3.35
C GLU A 126 -1.77 -5.21 4.70
N LEU A 127 -1.05 -5.44 5.80
CA LEU A 127 -1.40 -4.90 7.12
C LEU A 127 -1.30 -3.37 7.14
N ALA A 128 -0.26 -2.81 6.53
CA ALA A 128 -0.10 -1.36 6.40
C ALA A 128 -1.23 -0.75 5.57
N ILE A 129 -1.58 -1.34 4.43
CA ILE A 129 -2.71 -0.94 3.58
C ILE A 129 -4.04 -1.05 4.33
N SER A 130 -4.23 -2.09 5.12
CA SER A 130 -5.43 -2.27 5.96
C SER A 130 -5.57 -1.12 6.97
N LYS A 131 -4.48 -0.68 7.60
CA LYS A 131 -4.46 0.51 8.46
C LYS A 131 -4.81 1.77 7.66
N VAL A 132 -4.19 1.99 6.50
CA VAL A 132 -4.52 3.13 5.63
C VAL A 132 -6.02 3.16 5.33
N LYS A 133 -6.60 2.04 4.90
CA LYS A 133 -8.04 1.94 4.63
C LYS A 133 -8.91 2.23 5.86
N ALA A 134 -8.50 1.77 7.05
CA ALA A 134 -9.23 2.05 8.29
C ALA A 134 -9.24 3.55 8.60
N ASP A 135 -8.12 4.24 8.43
CA ASP A 135 -8.00 5.67 8.68
C ASP A 135 -8.72 6.51 7.62
N LEU A 136 -8.72 6.08 6.35
CA LEU A 136 -9.52 6.71 5.30
C LEU A 136 -11.04 6.60 5.58
N ARG A 137 -11.51 5.46 6.08
CA ARG A 137 -12.91 5.30 6.51
C ARG A 137 -13.29 6.22 7.67
N LYS A 138 -12.37 6.48 8.59
CA LYS A 138 -12.58 7.45 9.69
C LYS A 138 -12.63 8.89 9.16
N ALA A 139 -11.77 9.22 8.19
CA ALA A 139 -11.64 10.55 7.64
C ALA A 139 -12.83 10.95 6.75
N CYS A 140 -13.53 9.98 6.14
CA CYS A 140 -14.71 10.20 5.31
C CYS A 140 -14.50 11.27 4.22
N GLU A 141 -13.35 11.32 3.55
CA GLU A 141 -13.05 12.30 2.51
C GLU A 141 -13.90 12.04 1.26
N ARG A 142 -14.49 13.12 0.69
CA ARG A 142 -15.50 13.05 -0.38
C ARG A 142 -14.99 13.52 -1.74
N THR A 143 -13.74 13.96 -1.83
CA THR A 143 -13.15 14.42 -3.10
C THR A 143 -11.77 13.78 -3.29
N ILE A 144 -11.38 13.53 -4.54
CA ILE A 144 -10.07 12.95 -4.87
C ILE A 144 -8.92 13.76 -4.29
N PRO A 145 -8.87 15.13 -4.43
CA PRO A 145 -7.77 15.89 -3.86
C PRO A 145 -7.64 15.76 -2.34
N ARG A 146 -8.76 15.71 -1.62
CA ARG A 146 -8.75 15.51 -0.16
C ARG A 146 -8.33 14.09 0.20
N LEU A 147 -8.85 13.09 -0.51
CA LEU A 147 -8.51 11.68 -0.31
C LEU A 147 -7.00 11.45 -0.54
N SER A 148 -6.45 11.96 -1.64
CA SER A 148 -5.02 11.85 -1.97
C SER A 148 -4.14 12.54 -0.91
N ARG A 149 -4.52 13.75 -0.47
CA ARG A 149 -3.81 14.45 0.60
C ARG A 149 -3.87 13.70 1.92
N ARG A 150 -5.02 13.08 2.22
CA ARG A 150 -5.18 12.24 3.43
C ARG A 150 -4.27 11.02 3.38
N ILE A 151 -4.19 10.32 2.24
CA ILE A 151 -3.27 9.19 2.03
C ILE A 151 -1.83 9.63 2.31
N GLY A 152 -1.40 10.75 1.72
CA GLY A 152 -0.04 11.26 1.94
C GLY A 152 0.27 11.51 3.42
N ARG A 153 -0.66 12.07 4.19
CA ARG A 153 -0.51 12.28 5.64
C ARG A 153 -0.43 10.95 6.39
N ILE A 154 -1.35 10.02 6.12
CA ILE A 154 -1.36 8.72 6.79
C ILE A 154 -0.06 7.97 6.52
N VAL A 155 0.45 8.01 5.29
CA VAL A 155 1.73 7.38 4.93
C VAL A 155 2.90 8.00 5.67
N ALA A 156 2.93 9.32 5.82
CA ALA A 156 3.97 10.04 6.57
C ALA A 156 3.92 9.75 8.08
N ASP A 157 2.76 9.41 8.62
CA ASP A 157 2.55 9.14 10.05
C ASP A 157 2.96 7.71 10.47
N PHE A 158 3.36 6.84 9.52
CA PHE A 158 3.85 5.50 9.88
C PHE A 158 5.18 5.57 10.61
N SER A 159 5.19 5.13 11.86
CA SER A 159 6.42 5.04 12.63
C SER A 159 7.28 3.83 12.25
N ALA A 160 8.59 3.92 12.46
CA ALA A 160 9.51 2.80 12.26
C ALA A 160 9.13 1.57 13.12
N LYS A 161 8.56 1.80 14.31
CA LYS A 161 8.08 0.71 15.19
C LYS A 161 6.91 -0.04 14.55
N GLU A 162 5.94 0.66 13.97
CA GLU A 162 4.81 0.03 13.29
C GLU A 162 5.25 -0.76 12.06
N CYS A 163 6.09 -0.17 11.21
CA CYS A 163 6.62 -0.86 10.04
C CYS A 163 7.36 -2.14 10.44
N ARG A 164 8.22 -2.06 11.47
CA ARG A 164 8.91 -3.24 12.00
C ARG A 164 7.94 -4.31 12.54
N ASN A 165 6.83 -3.90 13.17
CA ASN A 165 5.83 -4.84 13.67
C ASN A 165 5.12 -5.59 12.53
N PHE A 166 4.86 -4.94 11.38
CA PHE A 166 4.32 -5.63 10.19
C PHE A 166 5.30 -6.67 9.66
N PHE A 167 6.59 -6.32 9.56
CA PHE A 167 7.63 -7.27 9.18
C PHE A 167 7.75 -8.45 10.15
N ARG A 168 7.61 -8.19 11.45
CA ARG A 168 7.61 -9.23 12.49
C ARG A 168 6.43 -10.18 12.33
N HIS A 169 5.23 -9.63 12.10
CA HIS A 169 4.02 -10.41 11.90
C HIS A 169 4.13 -11.37 10.71
N ALA A 170 4.75 -10.93 9.62
CA ALA A 170 5.01 -11.75 8.43
C ALA A 170 6.28 -12.63 8.54
N GLY A 171 6.95 -12.68 9.69
CA GLY A 171 8.08 -13.59 9.96
C GLY A 171 9.45 -13.11 9.45
N TYR A 172 9.59 -11.87 8.98
CA TYR A 172 10.85 -11.34 8.45
C TYR A 172 11.78 -10.75 9.52
N VAL A 173 11.28 -10.49 10.72
CA VAL A 173 12.03 -9.96 11.85
C VAL A 173 11.75 -10.82 13.07
N GLN A 174 12.80 -11.33 13.70
CA GLN A 174 12.68 -12.08 14.96
C GLN A 174 12.44 -11.13 16.14
N ILE A 175 11.94 -11.72 17.25
CA ILE A 175 11.65 -11.02 18.52
C ILE A 175 12.95 -10.60 19.19
#